data_f1a46e9331793cf1dc135d252a7076ee
#
_entry.id   f1a46e9331793cf1dc135d252a7076ee
#
_cell.length_a   1.000
_cell.length_b   1.000
_cell.length_c   1.000
_cell.angle_alpha   90.00
_cell.angle_beta   90.00
_cell.angle_gamma   90.00
#
_symmetry.space_group_name_H-M   'P 1'
#
loop_
_entity.id
_entity.type
_entity.pdbx_description
1 polymer ?
#
loop_
_entity_poly.entity_id
_entity_poly.type
_entity_poly.pdbx_seq_one_letter_code
_entity_poly.pdbx_strand_id
1 'polypeptide(L)'
;MGTHGAQRKTLALAVAGALLGTGFAMAPEAKAAGFIEDSTLTGGIYYWQRERDRKDLNPDSKDYNQYTTNLSHSTANLSLDFASGYAWDMFGLDVGTFTAIELAESSASGHPNEIAFSSKNRTYDEDYSGDKGGISLYKAAAKFKYGPVWARAGYIQPSGQTLLAPHWSFMPGTYQGAEAGAKFDYGDAGALSFSYMWADKYKAPWHIEMDDFRQNDKKTRVSYLHSLGAKYDFKNDLVLEAAYGQAQGYVNQYFTKASYKFDLLGNPLTTSYQFYGAEDRISNKNDPNSIYDGLAWLQALTFGYTTGQFNWRLEGTMVKAEGNQGFFLQRMTPTYASSNGRLDVWWDNRSDFNANGEKAVYAGVMYDLSNWNLPGMAVGGSYVYAWDAKPSTNPIYDQSQRLKE
;
A
#
# COMPACT_ATOMS: atom_id res chain seq x y z
N MET A 1 -10.43 3.55 -37.47
CA MET A 1 -9.49 3.19 -36.40
C MET A 1 -8.35 4.21 -36.19
N GLY A 2 -8.39 5.40 -36.77
CA GLY A 2 -7.28 6.37 -36.73
C GLY A 2 -7.44 7.60 -35.80
N THR A 3 -8.63 7.85 -35.25
CA THR A 3 -8.92 9.12 -34.56
C THR A 3 -8.58 9.12 -33.05
N HIS A 4 -8.61 7.98 -32.38
CA HIS A 4 -8.29 7.91 -30.96
C HIS A 4 -6.80 8.07 -30.63
N GLY A 5 -5.91 7.69 -31.52
CA GLY A 5 -4.46 7.85 -31.31
C GLY A 5 -3.99 9.31 -31.40
N ALA A 6 -4.60 10.09 -32.29
CA ALA A 6 -4.24 11.50 -32.47
C ALA A 6 -4.71 12.38 -31.32
N GLN A 7 -5.91 12.14 -30.78
CA GLN A 7 -6.43 12.88 -29.63
C GLN A 7 -5.62 12.64 -28.35
N ARG A 8 -5.16 11.39 -28.11
CA ARG A 8 -4.29 11.07 -26.95
C ARG A 8 -2.92 11.77 -27.05
N LYS A 9 -2.36 11.85 -28.24
CA LYS A 9 -1.07 12.56 -28.48
C LYS A 9 -1.21 14.08 -28.25
N THR A 10 -2.31 14.67 -28.65
CA THR A 10 -2.55 16.11 -28.51
C THR A 10 -2.76 16.49 -27.03
N LEU A 11 -3.45 15.67 -26.25
CA LEU A 11 -3.64 15.90 -24.82
C LEU A 11 -2.34 15.71 -24.03
N ALA A 12 -1.54 14.70 -24.37
CA ALA A 12 -0.22 14.48 -23.79
C ALA A 12 0.73 15.66 -24.07
N LEU A 13 0.66 16.23 -25.26
CA LEU A 13 1.43 17.42 -25.62
C LEU A 13 1.00 18.66 -24.83
N ALA A 14 -0.30 18.83 -24.59
CA ALA A 14 -0.83 19.94 -23.82
C ALA A 14 -0.44 19.86 -22.33
N VAL A 15 -0.46 18.67 -21.74
CA VAL A 15 -0.02 18.45 -20.36
C VAL A 15 1.49 18.62 -20.23
N ALA A 16 2.27 18.07 -21.17
CA ALA A 16 3.71 18.27 -21.21
C ALA A 16 4.09 19.74 -21.42
N GLY A 17 3.37 20.47 -22.29
CA GLY A 17 3.59 21.91 -22.52
C GLY A 17 3.29 22.77 -21.28
N ALA A 18 2.26 22.44 -20.52
CA ALA A 18 1.93 23.15 -19.27
C ALA A 18 2.96 22.91 -18.15
N LEU A 19 3.60 21.74 -18.13
CA LEU A 19 4.65 21.40 -17.15
C LEU A 19 6.03 21.94 -17.54
N LEU A 20 6.30 22.11 -18.83
CA LEU A 20 7.58 22.61 -19.36
C LEU A 20 7.65 24.16 -19.40
N GLY A 21 6.52 24.85 -19.23
CA GLY A 21 6.42 26.32 -19.33
C GLY A 21 7.15 27.13 -18.27
N THR A 22 7.77 26.50 -17.29
CA THR A 22 8.45 27.17 -16.17
C THR A 22 9.93 26.87 -16.03
N GLY A 23 10.66 26.53 -17.12
CA GLY A 23 12.11 26.58 -16.97
C GLY A 23 13.01 25.61 -17.70
N PHE A 24 12.53 24.84 -18.65
CA PHE A 24 13.40 24.07 -19.54
C PHE A 24 13.42 24.66 -20.94
N ALA A 25 14.10 25.78 -21.11
CA ALA A 25 14.50 26.24 -22.38
C ALA A 25 15.70 25.40 -22.88
N MET A 26 15.54 24.81 -24.09
CA MET A 26 16.59 24.25 -24.95
C MET A 26 17.08 22.82 -24.62
N ALA A 27 16.24 21.84 -24.89
CA ALA A 27 16.75 20.56 -25.40
C ALA A 27 16.57 20.53 -26.91
N PRO A 28 17.56 20.04 -27.70
CA PRO A 28 17.41 19.94 -29.18
C PRO A 28 16.23 19.02 -29.52
N GLU A 29 15.32 19.47 -30.41
CA GLU A 29 14.08 18.79 -30.78
C GLU A 29 14.23 17.31 -31.16
N ALA A 30 15.35 16.94 -31.78
CA ALA A 30 15.61 15.56 -32.20
C ALA A 30 15.82 14.55 -31.03
N LYS A 31 16.14 15.01 -29.82
CA LYS A 31 16.37 14.13 -28.64
C LYS A 31 15.19 14.10 -27.66
N ALA A 32 14.18 14.92 -27.89
CA ALA A 32 12.94 14.90 -27.10
C ALA A 32 11.87 13.96 -27.69
N ALA A 33 12.08 13.38 -28.86
CA ALA A 33 11.11 12.54 -29.54
C ALA A 33 10.68 11.34 -28.69
N GLY A 34 11.61 10.59 -28.14
CA GLY A 34 11.30 9.46 -27.25
C GLY A 34 10.61 9.87 -25.95
N PHE A 35 10.83 11.11 -25.45
CA PHE A 35 10.16 11.59 -24.24
C PHE A 35 8.65 11.76 -24.42
N ILE A 36 8.20 12.31 -25.57
CA ILE A 36 6.79 12.54 -25.87
C ILE A 36 6.16 11.36 -26.61
N GLU A 37 6.87 10.79 -27.61
CA GLU A 37 6.33 9.73 -28.45
C GLU A 37 6.05 8.45 -27.67
N ASP A 38 6.89 8.12 -26.71
CA ASP A 38 6.73 6.96 -25.80
C ASP A 38 5.92 7.29 -24.55
N SER A 39 5.35 8.50 -24.46
CA SER A 39 4.54 8.89 -23.31
C SER A 39 3.19 8.17 -23.31
N THR A 40 2.70 7.92 -22.11
CA THR A 40 1.36 7.37 -21.90
C THR A 40 0.55 8.30 -21.01
N LEU A 41 -0.73 8.47 -21.35
CA LEU A 41 -1.71 9.09 -20.50
C LEU A 41 -2.82 8.06 -20.24
N THR A 42 -2.98 7.70 -18.99
CA THR A 42 -4.03 6.79 -18.54
C THR A 42 -4.92 7.49 -17.52
N GLY A 43 -6.13 7.00 -17.33
CA GLY A 43 -7.03 7.55 -16.34
C GLY A 43 -8.26 6.68 -16.18
N GLY A 44 -8.99 6.94 -15.10
CA GLY A 44 -10.22 6.24 -14.79
C GLY A 44 -11.24 7.16 -14.16
N ILE A 45 -12.51 6.88 -14.44
CA ILE A 45 -13.64 7.50 -13.78
C ILE A 45 -14.32 6.42 -12.97
N TYR A 46 -14.60 6.71 -11.70
CA TYR A 46 -15.15 5.76 -10.77
C TYR A 46 -16.34 6.37 -10.04
N TYR A 47 -17.36 5.60 -9.81
CA TYR A 47 -18.36 5.84 -8.77
C TYR A 47 -18.07 4.89 -7.64
N TRP A 48 -18.01 5.41 -6.42
CA TRP A 48 -17.78 4.62 -5.24
C TRP A 48 -18.83 4.94 -4.19
N GLN A 49 -19.39 3.89 -3.60
CA GLN A 49 -20.26 4.01 -2.44
C GLN A 49 -19.75 3.08 -1.36
N ARG A 50 -19.73 3.58 -0.14
CA ARG A 50 -19.32 2.81 1.02
C ARG A 50 -20.27 3.04 2.16
N GLU A 51 -20.75 1.93 2.71
CA GLU A 51 -21.55 1.88 3.92
C GLU A 51 -20.89 0.95 4.91
N ARG A 52 -20.88 1.34 6.17
CA ARG A 52 -20.31 0.53 7.22
C ARG A 52 -21.09 0.71 8.52
N ASP A 53 -21.58 -0.41 9.05
CA ASP A 53 -22.13 -0.51 10.37
C ASP A 53 -21.08 -1.13 11.29
N ARG A 54 -20.86 -0.53 12.45
CA ARG A 54 -19.96 -1.07 13.46
C ARG A 54 -20.70 -1.21 14.79
N LYS A 55 -20.35 -2.25 15.51
CA LYS A 55 -20.76 -2.46 16.89
C LYS A 55 -20.02 -1.46 17.78
N ASP A 56 -20.77 -0.69 18.56
CA ASP A 56 -20.18 0.17 19.56
C ASP A 56 -19.70 -0.66 20.75
N LEU A 57 -18.41 -0.71 20.96
CA LEU A 57 -17.78 -1.47 22.07
C LEU A 57 -17.35 -0.56 23.23
N ASN A 58 -17.64 0.74 23.18
CA ASN A 58 -17.39 1.64 24.30
C ASN A 58 -18.41 1.40 25.42
N PRO A 59 -18.03 0.85 26.59
CA PRO A 59 -18.96 0.55 27.67
C PRO A 59 -19.64 1.79 28.25
N ASP A 60 -19.07 2.99 28.06
CA ASP A 60 -19.62 4.25 28.53
C ASP A 60 -20.57 4.90 27.51
N SER A 61 -20.72 4.31 26.34
CA SER A 61 -21.63 4.79 25.32
C SER A 61 -23.06 4.32 25.58
N LYS A 62 -24.02 5.21 25.29
CA LYS A 62 -25.47 4.85 25.30
C LYS A 62 -25.81 3.75 24.29
N ASP A 63 -25.03 3.63 23.24
CA ASP A 63 -25.22 2.66 22.15
C ASP A 63 -24.31 1.43 22.33
N TYR A 64 -23.75 1.20 23.53
CA TYR A 64 -22.90 0.05 23.82
C TYR A 64 -23.53 -1.24 23.34
N ASN A 65 -22.72 -2.02 22.63
CA ASN A 65 -23.10 -3.32 22.07
C ASN A 65 -24.18 -3.29 20.98
N GLN A 66 -24.56 -2.10 20.47
CA GLN A 66 -25.46 -1.91 19.34
C GLN A 66 -24.67 -1.68 18.05
N TYR A 67 -25.24 -2.08 16.92
CA TYR A 67 -24.71 -1.70 15.61
C TYR A 67 -25.17 -0.30 15.25
N THR A 68 -24.25 0.54 14.87
CA THR A 68 -24.52 1.91 14.39
C THR A 68 -23.85 2.12 13.05
N THR A 69 -24.54 2.80 12.14
CA THR A 69 -23.93 3.24 10.88
C THR A 69 -22.90 4.32 11.21
N ASN A 70 -21.62 4.04 10.96
CA ASN A 70 -20.54 4.98 11.21
C ASN A 70 -19.90 5.49 9.92
N LEU A 71 -20.39 5.07 8.78
CA LEU A 71 -19.95 5.49 7.46
C LEU A 71 -21.06 5.23 6.44
N SER A 72 -21.47 6.26 5.70
CA SER A 72 -22.34 6.15 4.53
C SER A 72 -22.05 7.30 3.59
N HIS A 73 -21.27 7.04 2.55
CA HIS A 73 -20.78 8.04 1.61
C HIS A 73 -20.80 7.54 0.18
N SER A 74 -20.96 8.47 -0.76
CA SER A 74 -20.73 8.21 -2.17
C SER A 74 -19.94 9.33 -2.83
N THR A 75 -19.04 8.95 -3.75
CA THR A 75 -18.17 9.86 -4.48
C THR A 75 -18.09 9.52 -5.95
N ALA A 76 -17.89 10.55 -6.76
CA ALA A 76 -17.37 10.41 -8.12
C ALA A 76 -15.86 10.75 -8.10
N ASN A 77 -15.05 9.90 -8.69
CA ASN A 77 -13.60 10.02 -8.65
C ASN A 77 -13.02 9.99 -10.06
N LEU A 78 -11.97 10.79 -10.28
CA LEU A 78 -11.20 10.83 -11.51
C LEU A 78 -9.73 10.66 -11.19
N SER A 79 -9.07 9.70 -11.82
CA SER A 79 -7.61 9.59 -11.82
C SER A 79 -7.06 9.93 -13.19
N LEU A 80 -5.92 10.61 -13.22
CA LEU A 80 -5.13 10.87 -14.42
C LEU A 80 -3.66 10.61 -14.13
N ASP A 81 -3.03 9.77 -14.95
CA ASP A 81 -1.63 9.40 -14.88
C ASP A 81 -0.93 9.66 -16.19
N PHE A 82 0.05 10.54 -16.16
CA PHE A 82 0.97 10.77 -17.25
C PHE A 82 2.32 10.17 -16.92
N ALA A 83 2.83 9.30 -17.79
CA ALA A 83 4.19 8.81 -17.74
C ALA A 83 4.88 9.20 -19.06
N SER A 84 5.92 10.01 -19.00
CA SER A 84 6.73 10.33 -20.18
C SER A 84 7.51 9.12 -20.66
N GLY A 85 7.94 9.11 -21.92
CA GLY A 85 9.08 8.34 -22.34
C GLY A 85 10.38 8.86 -21.70
N TYR A 86 11.53 8.48 -22.28
CA TYR A 86 12.83 8.87 -21.75
C TYR A 86 13.60 9.72 -22.76
N ALA A 87 13.86 10.99 -22.39
CA ALA A 87 14.82 11.81 -23.11
C ALA A 87 16.22 11.21 -22.99
N TRP A 88 16.95 11.16 -24.10
CA TRP A 88 18.28 10.54 -24.21
C TRP A 88 18.31 9.09 -23.69
N ASP A 89 17.17 8.38 -23.76
CA ASP A 89 16.98 7.03 -23.20
C ASP A 89 17.22 6.92 -21.69
N MET A 90 17.37 8.05 -20.98
CA MET A 90 17.74 8.05 -19.57
C MET A 90 16.76 8.79 -18.66
N PHE A 91 16.21 9.95 -19.09
CA PHE A 91 15.47 10.84 -18.19
C PHE A 91 13.99 10.94 -18.56
N GLY A 92 13.12 10.84 -17.59
CA GLY A 92 11.69 10.96 -17.78
C GLY A 92 10.99 11.61 -16.58
N LEU A 93 9.67 11.73 -16.69
CA LEU A 93 8.80 12.34 -15.70
C LEU A 93 7.51 11.52 -15.55
N ASP A 94 7.05 11.37 -14.34
CA ASP A 94 5.73 10.81 -13.99
C ASP A 94 4.91 11.85 -13.24
N VAL A 95 3.65 12.06 -13.67
CA VAL A 95 2.71 12.96 -12.98
C VAL A 95 1.37 12.25 -12.87
N GLY A 96 0.79 12.25 -11.67
CA GLY A 96 -0.52 11.64 -11.43
C GLY A 96 -1.37 12.48 -10.50
N THR A 97 -2.65 12.66 -10.85
CA THR A 97 -3.65 13.34 -10.04
C THR A 97 -4.82 12.42 -9.73
N PHE A 98 -5.38 12.60 -8.56
CA PHE A 98 -6.60 11.94 -8.13
C PHE A 98 -7.59 12.99 -7.63
N THR A 99 -8.80 12.96 -8.17
CA THR A 99 -9.87 13.89 -7.80
C THR A 99 -10.99 13.11 -7.14
N ALA A 100 -11.55 13.64 -6.06
CA ALA A 100 -12.77 13.14 -5.46
C ALA A 100 -13.82 14.26 -5.45
N ILE A 101 -15.04 13.92 -5.84
CA ILE A 101 -16.22 14.78 -5.78
C ILE A 101 -17.21 14.07 -4.87
N GLU A 102 -17.48 14.64 -3.72
CA GLU A 102 -18.48 14.13 -2.82
C GLU A 102 -19.87 14.28 -3.43
N LEU A 103 -20.65 13.22 -3.43
CA LEU A 103 -22.03 13.19 -3.95
C LEU A 103 -23.06 13.10 -2.82
N ALA A 104 -22.79 12.29 -1.81
CA ALA A 104 -23.63 12.15 -0.64
C ALA A 104 -22.83 11.73 0.60
N GLU A 105 -23.20 12.25 1.74
CA GLU A 105 -22.67 11.93 3.05
C GLU A 105 -23.79 11.77 4.06
N SER A 106 -23.73 10.73 4.92
CA SER A 106 -24.61 10.65 6.08
C SER A 106 -23.99 11.34 7.29
N SER A 107 -24.83 11.97 8.09
CA SER A 107 -24.46 12.72 9.30
C SER A 107 -23.81 11.89 10.42
N ALA A 108 -23.69 10.58 10.27
CA ALA A 108 -23.09 9.68 11.26
C ALA A 108 -21.59 9.53 11.11
N SER A 109 -20.96 10.26 10.19
CA SER A 109 -19.57 10.08 9.83
C SER A 109 -18.60 10.78 10.76
N GLY A 110 -18.02 10.07 11.67
CA GLY A 110 -16.80 10.48 12.39
C GLY A 110 -15.53 9.79 11.89
N HIS A 111 -15.57 9.14 10.70
CA HIS A 111 -14.47 8.35 10.17
C HIS A 111 -14.08 8.75 8.76
N PRO A 112 -12.79 8.57 8.38
CA PRO A 112 -12.38 8.74 6.99
C PRO A 112 -13.15 7.74 6.16
N ASN A 113 -13.73 8.22 5.10
CA ASN A 113 -14.45 7.35 4.20
C ASN A 113 -13.52 6.60 3.22
N GLU A 114 -12.24 6.97 3.15
CA GLU A 114 -11.25 6.40 2.26
C GLU A 114 -11.58 6.53 0.75
N ILE A 115 -12.63 7.25 0.42
CA ILE A 115 -13.09 7.50 -0.95
C ILE A 115 -13.20 8.98 -1.31
N ALA A 116 -13.06 9.88 -0.32
CA ALA A 116 -12.91 11.33 -0.47
C ALA A 116 -11.82 11.89 0.46
N PHE A 117 -11.55 13.18 0.38
CA PHE A 117 -10.52 13.81 1.20
C PHE A 117 -11.08 14.28 2.53
N SER A 118 -10.27 14.18 3.58
CA SER A 118 -10.60 14.74 4.89
C SER A 118 -10.57 16.26 4.87
N SER A 119 -11.55 16.89 5.52
CA SER A 119 -11.64 18.35 5.65
C SER A 119 -10.57 18.94 6.57
N LYS A 120 -10.04 18.15 7.47
CA LYS A 120 -9.02 18.57 8.43
C LYS A 120 -7.69 17.93 8.06
N ASN A 121 -7.06 18.46 7.01
CA ASN A 121 -5.65 18.19 6.76
C ASN A 121 -4.84 18.66 7.96
N ARG A 122 -3.85 17.87 8.38
CA ARG A 122 -2.88 18.17 9.43
C ARG A 122 -3.33 18.01 10.87
N THR A 123 -4.40 17.28 11.15
CA THR A 123 -4.63 16.86 12.52
C THR A 123 -4.09 15.46 12.73
N TYR A 124 -3.15 15.35 13.66
CA TYR A 124 -2.66 14.04 14.12
C TYR A 124 -3.69 13.36 15.05
N ASP A 125 -4.83 13.95 15.25
CA ASP A 125 -5.87 13.48 16.17
C ASP A 125 -6.92 12.60 15.48
N GLU A 126 -6.64 12.18 14.22
CA GLU A 126 -7.52 11.31 13.45
C GLU A 126 -8.98 11.85 13.41
N ASP A 127 -9.12 13.17 13.43
CA ASP A 127 -10.40 13.78 13.21
C ASP A 127 -10.72 13.75 11.71
N TYR A 128 -11.45 12.75 11.33
CA TYR A 128 -11.90 12.50 9.96
C TYR A 128 -13.28 13.09 9.68
N SER A 129 -13.72 14.03 10.50
CA SER A 129 -15.01 14.66 10.31
C SER A 129 -15.01 15.55 9.07
N GLY A 130 -15.94 15.29 8.19
CA GLY A 130 -16.20 16.05 6.98
C GLY A 130 -15.32 15.61 5.81
N ASP A 131 -15.91 14.84 4.96
CA ASP A 131 -15.32 14.51 3.67
C ASP A 131 -15.53 15.65 2.71
N LYS A 132 -14.52 15.91 1.92
CA LYS A 132 -14.57 16.97 0.92
C LYS A 132 -14.12 16.50 -0.44
N GLY A 133 -14.79 17.06 -1.41
CA GLY A 133 -14.27 17.05 -2.78
C GLY A 133 -12.93 17.77 -2.82
N GLY A 134 -12.04 17.32 -3.70
CA GLY A 134 -10.74 17.93 -3.87
C GLY A 134 -9.92 17.23 -4.95
N ILE A 135 -8.72 17.73 -5.18
CA ILE A 135 -7.73 17.17 -6.09
C ILE A 135 -6.40 16.99 -5.37
N SER A 136 -5.79 15.84 -5.53
CA SER A 136 -4.49 15.51 -4.96
C SER A 136 -3.50 15.18 -6.07
N LEU A 137 -2.34 15.84 -6.04
CA LEU A 137 -1.19 15.46 -6.84
C LEU A 137 -0.48 14.31 -6.11
N TYR A 138 -0.73 13.06 -6.50
CA TYR A 138 -0.19 11.90 -5.79
C TYR A 138 1.10 11.35 -6.42
N LYS A 139 1.43 11.81 -7.61
CA LYS A 139 2.67 11.47 -8.31
C LYS A 139 3.20 12.72 -9.00
N ALA A 140 4.45 13.06 -8.75
CA ALA A 140 5.20 14.10 -9.45
C ALA A 140 6.68 13.78 -9.27
N ALA A 141 7.25 12.97 -10.15
CA ALA A 141 8.58 12.40 -9.97
C ALA A 141 9.41 12.48 -11.25
N ALA A 142 10.64 12.93 -11.11
CA ALA A 142 11.66 12.67 -12.11
C ALA A 142 12.05 11.19 -12.05
N LYS A 143 12.27 10.58 -13.21
CA LYS A 143 12.74 9.20 -13.34
C LYS A 143 13.99 9.11 -14.22
N PHE A 144 14.82 8.14 -13.89
CA PHE A 144 16.09 7.87 -14.56
C PHE A 144 16.25 6.37 -14.80
N LYS A 145 16.86 6.00 -15.92
CA LYS A 145 17.33 4.64 -16.19
C LYS A 145 18.66 4.66 -16.93
N TYR A 146 19.51 3.72 -16.61
CA TYR A 146 20.75 3.47 -17.35
C TYR A 146 21.18 2.01 -17.20
N GLY A 147 21.16 1.26 -18.28
CA GLY A 147 21.40 -0.18 -18.23
C GLY A 147 20.45 -0.87 -17.26
N PRO A 148 20.96 -1.63 -16.27
CA PRO A 148 20.15 -2.32 -15.28
C PRO A 148 19.64 -1.41 -14.16
N VAL A 149 20.12 -0.16 -14.07
CA VAL A 149 19.87 0.77 -12.97
C VAL A 149 18.70 1.69 -13.30
N TRP A 150 17.87 1.96 -12.31
CA TRP A 150 16.80 2.94 -12.38
C TRP A 150 16.74 3.77 -11.08
N ALA A 151 16.20 4.96 -11.18
CA ALA A 151 15.92 5.83 -10.03
C ALA A 151 14.71 6.70 -10.30
N ARG A 152 14.07 7.18 -9.23
CA ARG A 152 13.00 8.18 -9.26
C ARG A 152 13.04 9.02 -8.00
N ALA A 153 12.66 10.29 -8.10
CA ALA A 153 12.65 11.22 -6.99
C ALA A 153 11.54 12.26 -7.13
N GLY A 154 10.96 12.65 -6.01
CA GLY A 154 9.83 13.58 -5.93
C GLY A 154 8.67 12.99 -5.16
N TYR A 155 7.43 13.19 -5.64
CA TYR A 155 6.25 12.51 -5.13
C TYR A 155 6.12 11.15 -5.80
N ILE A 156 6.40 10.09 -5.05
CA ILE A 156 6.56 8.74 -5.58
C ILE A 156 5.61 7.75 -4.91
N GLN A 157 5.27 6.72 -5.69
CA GLN A 157 4.73 5.46 -5.20
C GLN A 157 5.87 4.45 -5.13
N PRO A 158 6.13 3.76 -4.02
CA PRO A 158 7.19 2.76 -3.93
C PRO A 158 7.04 1.62 -4.94
N SER A 159 8.15 1.01 -5.36
CA SER A 159 8.13 -0.15 -6.25
C SER A 159 7.52 -1.40 -5.61
N GLY A 160 7.45 -1.43 -4.27
CA GLY A 160 7.00 -2.57 -3.49
C GLY A 160 8.10 -3.60 -3.19
N GLN A 161 9.34 -3.37 -3.62
CA GLN A 161 10.46 -4.28 -3.34
C GLN A 161 11.09 -4.03 -1.96
N THR A 162 10.99 -2.81 -1.43
CA THR A 162 11.42 -2.46 -0.07
C THR A 162 10.32 -2.76 0.96
N LEU A 163 10.52 -2.37 2.21
CA LEU A 163 9.45 -2.38 3.23
C LEU A 163 8.43 -1.26 3.04
N LEU A 164 8.78 -0.17 2.35
CA LEU A 164 7.84 0.87 2.00
C LEU A 164 7.06 0.45 0.75
N ALA A 165 5.75 0.50 0.83
CA ALA A 165 4.87 0.03 -0.24
C ALA A 165 3.84 1.09 -0.63
N PRO A 166 3.25 1.01 -1.84
CA PRO A 166 2.07 1.78 -2.17
C PRO A 166 0.94 1.47 -1.19
N HIS A 167 0.12 2.45 -0.89
CA HIS A 167 -1.06 2.22 -0.07
C HIS A 167 -2.05 1.33 -0.83
N TRP A 168 -2.64 0.33 -0.18
CA TRP A 168 -3.62 -0.58 -0.79
C TRP A 168 -5.03 -0.01 -0.90
N SER A 169 -5.28 1.18 -0.38
CA SER A 169 -6.56 1.87 -0.44
C SER A 169 -6.91 2.28 -1.88
N PHE A 170 -8.19 2.49 -2.14
CA PHE A 170 -8.69 2.99 -3.42
C PHE A 170 -8.01 4.31 -3.84
N MET A 171 -7.86 5.23 -2.90
CA MET A 171 -7.11 6.47 -3.12
C MET A 171 -5.61 6.25 -2.89
N PRO A 172 -4.74 6.86 -3.70
CA PRO A 172 -3.30 6.67 -3.57
C PRO A 172 -2.69 7.48 -2.41
N GLY A 173 -1.92 6.82 -1.55
CA GLY A 173 -0.98 7.50 -0.65
C GLY A 173 0.29 7.93 -1.39
N THR A 174 1.08 8.83 -0.83
CA THR A 174 2.22 9.42 -1.54
C THR A 174 3.39 9.65 -0.60
N TYR A 175 4.59 9.24 -1.01
CA TYR A 175 5.84 9.58 -0.33
C TYR A 175 6.55 10.74 -1.04
N GLN A 176 7.09 11.67 -0.27
CA GLN A 176 8.10 12.60 -0.76
C GLN A 176 9.46 11.97 -0.49
N GLY A 177 10.21 11.66 -1.56
CA GLY A 177 11.46 10.94 -1.39
C GLY A 177 12.11 10.53 -2.70
N ALA A 178 12.97 9.54 -2.61
CA ALA A 178 13.67 8.95 -3.74
C ALA A 178 13.76 7.43 -3.59
N GLU A 179 13.71 6.73 -4.71
CA GLU A 179 13.94 5.30 -4.80
C GLU A 179 14.87 5.01 -5.96
N ALA A 180 15.84 4.13 -5.74
CA ALA A 180 16.74 3.65 -6.78
C ALA A 180 16.90 2.14 -6.67
N GLY A 181 17.09 1.46 -7.79
CA GLY A 181 17.26 0.02 -7.82
C GLY A 181 17.99 -0.45 -9.06
N ALA A 182 18.27 -1.74 -9.08
CA ALA A 182 18.85 -2.39 -10.23
C ALA A 182 18.33 -3.83 -10.36
N LYS A 183 18.38 -4.35 -11.59
CA LYS A 183 18.05 -5.74 -11.89
C LYS A 183 19.15 -6.32 -12.77
N PHE A 184 19.74 -7.42 -12.31
CA PHE A 184 20.77 -8.19 -13.03
C PHE A 184 20.20 -9.56 -13.39
N ASP A 185 20.31 -9.92 -14.64
CA ASP A 185 19.94 -11.26 -15.14
C ASP A 185 21.22 -12.05 -15.42
N TYR A 186 21.37 -13.19 -14.77
CA TYR A 186 22.53 -14.09 -14.88
C TYR A 186 22.21 -15.34 -15.73
N GLY A 187 21.22 -15.21 -16.63
CA GLY A 187 20.77 -16.37 -17.44
C GLY A 187 20.12 -17.43 -16.55
N ASP A 188 20.50 -18.67 -16.76
CA ASP A 188 19.95 -19.84 -16.02
C ASP A 188 20.34 -19.83 -14.53
N ALA A 189 21.37 -19.08 -14.14
CA ALA A 189 21.76 -18.95 -12.74
C ALA A 189 20.76 -18.12 -11.91
N GLY A 190 19.90 -17.33 -12.55
CA GLY A 190 18.87 -16.57 -11.85
C GLY A 190 18.88 -15.09 -12.15
N ALA A 191 18.07 -14.33 -11.43
CA ALA A 191 18.00 -12.87 -11.52
C ALA A 191 17.98 -12.24 -10.13
N LEU A 192 18.88 -11.27 -9.92
CA LEU A 192 18.93 -10.46 -8.70
C LEU A 192 18.31 -9.09 -8.98
N SER A 193 17.38 -8.66 -8.15
CA SER A 193 16.94 -7.27 -8.11
C SER A 193 17.05 -6.72 -6.70
N PHE A 194 17.35 -5.44 -6.59
CA PHE A 194 17.32 -4.72 -5.32
C PHE A 194 16.88 -3.29 -5.53
N SER A 195 16.35 -2.69 -4.46
CA SER A 195 16.04 -1.27 -4.42
C SER A 195 16.29 -0.70 -3.03
N TYR A 196 16.60 0.59 -3.01
CA TYR A 196 16.71 1.39 -1.81
C TYR A 196 15.77 2.58 -1.94
N MET A 197 14.98 2.81 -0.90
CA MET A 197 14.06 3.95 -0.82
C MET A 197 14.36 4.78 0.42
N TRP A 198 14.26 6.10 0.26
CA TRP A 198 14.33 7.11 1.30
C TRP A 198 13.16 8.07 1.14
N ALA A 199 12.52 8.46 2.24
CA ALA A 199 11.43 9.43 2.25
C ALA A 199 11.44 10.26 3.53
N ASP A 200 11.16 11.55 3.45
CA ASP A 200 11.08 12.47 4.59
C ASP A 200 9.67 12.90 4.95
N LYS A 201 8.70 12.69 4.04
CA LYS A 201 7.28 12.99 4.27
C LYS A 201 6.37 11.96 3.63
N TYR A 202 5.13 11.95 4.11
CA TYR A 202 4.08 11.11 3.58
C TYR A 202 2.75 11.86 3.57
N LYS A 203 1.92 11.52 2.61
CA LYS A 203 0.53 11.91 2.51
C LYS A 203 -0.31 10.65 2.44
N ALA A 204 -1.14 10.40 3.44
CA ALA A 204 -2.10 9.31 3.39
C ALA A 204 -3.13 9.54 2.26
N PRO A 205 -3.80 8.49 1.78
CA PRO A 205 -4.72 8.59 0.63
C PRO A 205 -5.79 9.68 0.78
N TRP A 206 -6.31 9.86 1.96
CA TRP A 206 -7.38 10.83 2.28
C TRP A 206 -6.89 12.23 2.64
N HIS A 207 -5.59 12.50 2.50
CA HIS A 207 -5.01 13.82 2.72
C HIS A 207 -4.57 14.47 1.41
N ILE A 208 -4.66 15.79 1.35
CA ILE A 208 -4.23 16.58 0.19
C ILE A 208 -2.77 17.04 0.38
N GLU A 209 -2.35 17.26 1.63
CA GLU A 209 -1.04 17.82 1.95
C GLU A 209 -0.08 16.78 2.51
N MET A 210 1.22 16.97 2.23
CA MET A 210 2.31 16.20 2.82
C MET A 210 2.55 16.61 4.26
N ASP A 211 2.88 15.64 5.13
CA ASP A 211 3.32 15.95 6.48
C ASP A 211 4.51 15.10 6.93
N ASP A 212 5.17 15.54 7.99
CA ASP A 212 6.32 14.87 8.60
C ASP A 212 5.89 13.59 9.29
N PHE A 213 6.76 12.60 9.27
CA PHE A 213 6.62 11.41 10.11
C PHE A 213 6.77 11.76 11.59
N ARG A 214 6.00 11.08 12.44
CA ARG A 214 6.02 11.28 13.89
C ARG A 214 6.02 9.96 14.64
N GLN A 215 6.49 10.02 15.89
CA GLN A 215 6.39 8.92 16.83
C GLN A 215 4.96 8.79 17.37
N ASN A 216 4.73 7.83 18.22
CA ASN A 216 3.40 7.52 18.76
C ASN A 216 2.77 8.65 19.60
N ASP A 217 3.58 9.53 20.18
CA ASP A 217 3.12 10.75 20.89
C ASP A 217 2.51 11.81 19.98
N LYS A 218 2.53 11.59 18.65
CA LYS A 218 2.04 12.50 17.61
C LYS A 218 2.75 13.86 17.56
N LYS A 219 3.87 13.99 18.26
CA LYS A 219 4.64 15.24 18.40
C LYS A 219 6.09 15.08 18.00
N THR A 220 6.76 14.05 18.50
CA THR A 220 8.17 13.82 18.22
C THR A 220 8.37 13.45 16.75
N ARG A 221 9.12 14.29 16.05
CA ARG A 221 9.39 14.10 14.61
C ARG A 221 10.33 12.93 14.38
N VAL A 222 10.02 12.12 13.37
CA VAL A 222 10.93 11.17 12.73
C VAL A 222 11.44 11.83 11.46
N SER A 223 12.76 12.02 11.35
CA SER A 223 13.34 12.83 10.28
C SER A 223 13.16 12.23 8.89
N TYR A 224 13.24 10.89 8.79
CA TYR A 224 13.02 10.16 7.53
C TYR A 224 12.77 8.68 7.79
N LEU A 225 12.22 8.03 6.78
CA LEU A 225 12.17 6.58 6.65
C LEU A 225 13.14 6.16 5.56
N HIS A 226 13.76 5.00 5.71
CA HIS A 226 14.49 4.37 4.62
C HIS A 226 14.32 2.86 4.64
N SER A 227 14.49 2.23 3.49
CA SER A 227 14.41 0.79 3.36
C SER A 227 15.22 0.28 2.18
N LEU A 228 15.87 -0.86 2.39
CA LEU A 228 16.55 -1.65 1.37
C LEU A 228 15.79 -2.96 1.19
N GLY A 229 15.55 -3.37 -0.04
CA GLY A 229 14.96 -4.66 -0.36
C GLY A 229 15.73 -5.37 -1.48
N ALA A 230 15.79 -6.69 -1.41
CA ALA A 230 16.39 -7.54 -2.41
C ALA A 230 15.51 -8.74 -2.72
N LYS A 231 15.56 -9.19 -3.97
CA LYS A 231 14.87 -10.38 -4.46
C LYS A 231 15.79 -11.17 -5.37
N TYR A 232 15.89 -12.45 -5.14
CA TYR A 232 16.58 -13.38 -6.02
C TYR A 232 15.60 -14.42 -6.56
N ASP A 233 15.47 -14.46 -7.88
CA ASP A 233 14.70 -15.45 -8.62
C ASP A 233 15.67 -16.47 -9.20
N PHE A 234 15.60 -17.70 -8.71
CA PHE A 234 16.48 -18.81 -9.13
C PHE A 234 16.10 -19.40 -10.49
N LYS A 235 15.02 -18.92 -11.10
CA LYS A 235 14.45 -19.46 -12.36
C LYS A 235 14.15 -20.97 -12.35
N ASN A 236 14.05 -21.53 -11.16
CA ASN A 236 13.66 -22.92 -10.92
C ASN A 236 12.45 -22.98 -9.95
N ASP A 237 11.56 -22.01 -10.08
CA ASP A 237 10.37 -21.83 -9.24
C ASP A 237 10.63 -21.41 -7.78
N LEU A 238 11.89 -21.28 -7.36
CA LEU A 238 12.27 -20.73 -6.06
C LEU A 238 12.55 -19.22 -6.18
N VAL A 239 11.94 -18.45 -5.30
CA VAL A 239 12.19 -17.01 -5.14
C VAL A 239 12.43 -16.70 -3.66
N LEU A 240 13.53 -15.98 -3.38
CA LEU A 240 13.85 -15.48 -2.06
C LEU A 240 13.79 -13.95 -2.05
N GLU A 241 13.20 -13.40 -1.00
CA GLU A 241 13.09 -11.95 -0.80
C GLU A 241 13.48 -11.58 0.62
N ALA A 242 14.15 -10.44 0.79
CA ALA A 242 14.45 -9.86 2.08
C ALA A 242 14.40 -8.34 1.99
N ALA A 243 13.95 -7.71 3.07
CA ALA A 243 14.01 -6.26 3.20
C ALA A 243 14.26 -5.85 4.65
N TYR A 244 14.93 -4.71 4.79
CA TYR A 244 15.16 -4.03 6.04
C TYR A 244 14.74 -2.56 5.88
N GLY A 245 14.19 -1.97 6.93
CA GLY A 245 13.85 -0.56 6.94
C GLY A 245 13.89 0.03 8.33
N GLN A 246 13.97 1.34 8.39
CA GLN A 246 14.03 2.08 9.64
C GLN A 246 13.23 3.38 9.54
N ALA A 247 12.42 3.64 10.56
CA ALA A 247 12.05 4.99 10.95
C ALA A 247 13.17 5.53 11.81
N GLN A 248 13.84 6.60 11.34
CA GLN A 248 15.09 7.10 11.92
C GLN A 248 15.02 7.29 13.44
N GLY A 249 15.85 6.50 14.14
CA GLY A 249 15.96 6.55 15.60
C GLY A 249 14.74 6.00 16.36
N TYR A 250 13.74 5.45 15.68
CA TYR A 250 12.46 5.06 16.28
C TYR A 250 12.13 3.58 16.13
N VAL A 251 11.91 3.09 14.90
CA VAL A 251 11.50 1.70 14.64
C VAL A 251 12.37 1.07 13.58
N ASN A 252 12.82 -0.16 13.81
CA ASN A 252 13.40 -1.03 12.79
C ASN A 252 12.35 -2.04 12.34
N GLN A 253 12.34 -2.36 11.04
CA GLN A 253 11.49 -3.42 10.50
C GLN A 253 12.29 -4.37 9.60
N TYR A 254 11.82 -5.62 9.57
CA TYR A 254 12.45 -6.72 8.85
C TYR A 254 11.39 -7.49 8.06
N PHE A 255 11.77 -7.97 6.90
CA PHE A 255 10.94 -8.85 6.09
C PHE A 255 11.79 -9.90 5.42
N THR A 256 11.30 -11.15 5.42
CA THR A 256 11.82 -12.21 4.54
C THR A 256 10.69 -13.03 3.97
N LYS A 257 10.85 -13.49 2.73
CA LYS A 257 9.90 -14.36 2.06
C LYS A 257 10.64 -15.40 1.23
N ALA A 258 10.25 -16.64 1.37
CA ALA A 258 10.63 -17.72 0.45
C ALA A 258 9.37 -18.22 -0.24
N SER A 259 9.37 -18.25 -1.57
CA SER A 259 8.25 -18.74 -2.38
C SER A 259 8.74 -19.86 -3.26
N TYR A 260 7.95 -20.92 -3.36
CA TYR A 260 8.24 -22.04 -4.25
C TYR A 260 6.96 -22.48 -4.96
N LYS A 261 7.11 -22.80 -6.25
CA LYS A 261 6.03 -23.32 -7.07
C LYS A 261 6.41 -24.72 -7.54
N PHE A 262 5.50 -25.68 -7.42
CA PHE A 262 5.67 -27.04 -7.89
C PHE A 262 4.37 -27.61 -8.46
N ASP A 263 4.48 -28.69 -9.21
CA ASP A 263 3.34 -29.42 -9.73
C ASP A 263 2.79 -30.35 -8.64
N LEU A 264 1.50 -30.27 -8.38
CA LEU A 264 0.77 -31.22 -7.55
C LEU A 264 -0.39 -31.80 -8.35
N LEU A 265 -0.31 -33.11 -8.66
CA LEU A 265 -1.33 -33.82 -9.43
C LEU A 265 -1.62 -33.16 -10.79
N GLY A 266 -0.58 -32.69 -11.48
CA GLY A 266 -0.69 -32.02 -12.78
C GLY A 266 -1.17 -30.58 -12.74
N ASN A 267 -1.17 -29.95 -11.57
CA ASN A 267 -1.60 -28.57 -11.41
C ASN A 267 -0.60 -27.76 -10.57
N PRO A 268 -0.47 -26.45 -10.80
CA PRO A 268 0.48 -25.64 -10.07
C PRO A 268 0.01 -25.41 -8.60
N LEU A 269 0.88 -25.76 -7.66
CA LEU A 269 0.78 -25.37 -6.25
C LEU A 269 1.89 -24.36 -5.93
N THR A 270 1.51 -23.18 -5.50
CA THR A 270 2.44 -22.16 -5.01
C THR A 270 2.40 -22.16 -3.48
N THR A 271 3.56 -22.15 -2.86
CA THR A 271 3.69 -21.99 -1.41
C THR A 271 4.62 -20.86 -1.09
N SER A 272 4.38 -20.17 0.02
CA SER A 272 5.34 -19.19 0.55
C SER A 272 5.33 -19.17 2.07
N TYR A 273 6.53 -19.03 2.63
CA TYR A 273 6.73 -18.66 4.03
C TYR A 273 7.17 -17.21 4.10
N GLN A 274 6.60 -16.46 5.05
CA GLN A 274 6.86 -15.05 5.23
C GLN A 274 7.12 -14.76 6.71
N PHE A 275 8.09 -13.91 6.96
CA PHE A 275 8.40 -13.37 8.28
C PHE A 275 8.42 -11.86 8.21
N TYR A 276 7.69 -11.23 9.11
CA TYR A 276 7.69 -9.79 9.34
C TYR A 276 8.16 -9.55 10.77
N GLY A 277 9.09 -8.67 10.96
CA GLY A 277 9.60 -8.28 12.27
C GLY A 277 9.59 -6.79 12.47
N ALA A 278 9.40 -6.34 13.69
CA ALA A 278 9.54 -4.95 14.09
C ALA A 278 10.03 -4.83 15.52
N GLU A 279 10.84 -3.81 15.78
CA GLU A 279 11.26 -3.45 17.13
C GLU A 279 11.38 -1.93 17.24
N ASP A 280 10.96 -1.36 18.36
CA ASP A 280 11.25 0.03 18.64
C ASP A 280 12.62 0.18 19.32
N ARG A 281 13.19 1.37 19.19
CA ARG A 281 14.49 1.76 19.77
C ARG A 281 14.34 2.53 21.08
N ILE A 282 13.16 2.54 21.66
CA ILE A 282 12.86 3.23 22.91
C ILE A 282 13.24 2.33 24.10
N SER A 283 14.25 2.76 24.85
CA SER A 283 14.74 1.96 25.98
C SER A 283 13.81 1.98 27.17
N ASN A 284 13.14 3.10 27.41
CA ASN A 284 12.16 3.22 28.49
C ASN A 284 10.79 2.72 28.03
N LYS A 285 10.39 1.54 28.47
CA LYS A 285 9.11 0.94 28.07
C LYS A 285 7.87 1.62 28.66
N ASN A 286 8.04 2.57 29.55
CA ASN A 286 6.96 3.45 30.02
C ASN A 286 6.84 4.75 29.20
N ASP A 287 7.73 4.96 28.21
CA ASP A 287 7.63 6.08 27.30
C ASP A 287 6.39 5.90 26.39
N PRO A 288 5.56 6.94 26.18
CA PRO A 288 4.41 6.86 25.30
C PRO A 288 4.76 6.55 23.85
N ASN A 289 6.02 6.72 23.47
CA ASN A 289 6.53 6.35 22.16
C ASN A 289 6.97 4.89 22.03
N SER A 290 7.08 4.16 23.16
CA SER A 290 7.38 2.72 23.10
C SER A 290 6.20 1.95 22.52
N ILE A 291 6.47 1.15 21.50
CA ILE A 291 5.46 0.36 20.80
C ILE A 291 5.56 -1.11 21.19
N TYR A 292 6.79 -1.65 21.23
CA TYR A 292 7.04 -3.07 21.42
C TYR A 292 7.93 -3.33 22.62
N ASP A 293 7.65 -4.43 23.31
CA ASP A 293 8.54 -4.99 24.32
C ASP A 293 9.38 -6.13 23.70
N GLY A 294 10.49 -5.74 23.10
CA GLY A 294 11.34 -6.62 22.31
C GLY A 294 10.90 -6.76 20.83
N LEU A 295 11.37 -7.83 20.20
CA LEU A 295 11.06 -8.11 18.79
C LEU A 295 9.60 -8.59 18.66
N ALA A 296 8.79 -7.77 18.02
CA ALA A 296 7.47 -8.15 17.54
C ALA A 296 7.60 -8.82 16.16
N TRP A 297 6.75 -9.82 15.87
CA TRP A 297 6.78 -10.49 14.57
C TRP A 297 5.42 -11.08 14.19
N LEU A 298 5.22 -11.22 12.88
CA LEU A 298 4.20 -12.06 12.25
C LEU A 298 4.90 -13.08 11.36
N GLN A 299 4.46 -14.32 11.44
CA GLN A 299 4.82 -15.37 10.51
C GLN A 299 3.58 -15.80 9.74
N ALA A 300 3.74 -16.07 8.46
CA ALA A 300 2.68 -16.56 7.59
C ALA A 300 3.16 -17.69 6.70
N LEU A 301 2.29 -18.69 6.53
CA LEU A 301 2.46 -19.77 5.56
C LEU A 301 1.26 -19.75 4.62
N THR A 302 1.51 -19.61 3.31
CA THR A 302 0.46 -19.50 2.31
C THR A 302 0.57 -20.58 1.26
N PHE A 303 -0.60 -21.05 0.79
CA PHE A 303 -0.72 -22.02 -0.31
C PHE A 303 -1.76 -21.49 -1.30
N GLY A 304 -1.39 -21.51 -2.58
CA GLY A 304 -2.28 -21.22 -3.69
C GLY A 304 -2.29 -22.41 -4.65
N TYR A 305 -3.46 -22.97 -4.93
CA TYR A 305 -3.62 -24.13 -5.80
C TYR A 305 -4.65 -23.84 -6.88
N THR A 306 -4.28 -24.05 -8.15
CA THR A 306 -5.17 -23.86 -9.28
C THR A 306 -5.47 -25.20 -9.90
N THR A 307 -6.76 -25.55 -10.01
CA THR A 307 -7.22 -26.78 -10.67
C THR A 307 -8.48 -26.52 -11.49
N GLY A 308 -8.38 -26.70 -12.80
CA GLY A 308 -9.44 -26.31 -13.75
C GLY A 308 -9.76 -24.82 -13.60
N GLN A 309 -11.02 -24.49 -13.36
CA GLN A 309 -11.50 -23.12 -13.11
C GLN A 309 -11.41 -22.69 -11.65
N PHE A 310 -10.97 -23.56 -10.73
CA PHE A 310 -10.89 -23.24 -9.31
C PHE A 310 -9.52 -22.71 -8.94
N ASN A 311 -9.49 -21.59 -8.24
CA ASN A 311 -8.32 -21.05 -7.55
C ASN A 311 -8.56 -21.13 -6.04
N TRP A 312 -7.82 -22.00 -5.39
CA TRP A 312 -7.86 -22.22 -3.95
C TRP A 312 -6.79 -21.45 -3.23
N ARG A 313 -7.09 -20.95 -2.07
CA ARG A 313 -6.11 -20.32 -1.19
C ARG A 313 -6.30 -20.76 0.25
N LEU A 314 -5.19 -21.15 0.87
CA LEU A 314 -5.10 -21.43 2.30
C LEU A 314 -3.96 -20.62 2.89
N GLU A 315 -4.20 -20.00 4.04
CA GLU A 315 -3.18 -19.22 4.72
C GLU A 315 -3.30 -19.41 6.24
N GLY A 316 -2.15 -19.54 6.93
CA GLY A 316 -2.06 -19.53 8.38
C GLY A 316 -1.13 -18.44 8.85
N THR A 317 -1.54 -17.66 9.85
CA THR A 317 -0.72 -16.60 10.46
C THR A 317 -0.59 -16.78 11.96
N MET A 318 0.50 -16.28 12.51
CA MET A 318 0.74 -16.20 13.95
C MET A 318 1.49 -14.92 14.28
N VAL A 319 1.06 -14.21 15.33
CA VAL A 319 1.58 -12.91 15.74
C VAL A 319 2.14 -12.97 17.17
N LYS A 320 3.29 -12.33 17.37
CA LYS A 320 3.80 -11.94 18.69
C LYS A 320 4.12 -10.45 18.68
N ALA A 321 3.48 -9.68 19.53
CA ALA A 321 3.66 -8.23 19.60
C ALA A 321 3.42 -7.75 21.04
N GLU A 322 4.36 -8.06 21.92
CA GLU A 322 4.30 -7.62 23.32
C GLU A 322 4.59 -6.12 23.41
N GLY A 323 3.88 -5.42 24.31
CA GLY A 323 3.99 -3.98 24.50
C GLY A 323 2.62 -3.29 24.61
N ASN A 324 2.61 -1.98 24.42
CA ASN A 324 1.42 -1.15 24.61
C ASN A 324 0.44 -1.18 23.42
N GLN A 325 0.82 -1.78 22.31
CA GLN A 325 0.02 -1.79 21.07
C GLN A 325 0.05 -3.17 20.44
N GLY A 326 -0.94 -3.47 19.60
CA GLY A 326 -0.90 -4.62 18.71
C GLY A 326 0.17 -4.44 17.62
N PHE A 327 0.42 -5.47 16.82
CA PHE A 327 1.46 -5.45 15.81
C PHE A 327 1.05 -4.69 14.57
N PHE A 328 1.68 -3.54 14.33
CA PHE A 328 1.53 -2.74 13.13
C PHE A 328 2.58 -3.11 12.09
N LEU A 329 2.36 -4.22 11.43
CA LEU A 329 3.26 -4.79 10.45
C LEU A 329 3.63 -3.87 9.30
N GLN A 330 2.66 -3.06 8.88
CA GLN A 330 2.81 -2.30 7.67
C GLN A 330 3.33 -0.89 7.91
N ARG A 331 3.41 -0.44 9.16
CA ARG A 331 3.66 0.97 9.45
C ARG A 331 4.83 1.14 10.40
N MET A 332 5.78 1.97 9.99
CA MET A 332 6.89 2.38 10.86
C MET A 332 6.54 3.61 11.68
N THR A 333 5.53 4.36 11.27
CA THR A 333 5.07 5.58 11.94
C THR A 333 3.55 5.58 12.00
N PRO A 334 2.97 6.00 13.13
CA PRO A 334 1.52 6.10 13.31
C PRO A 334 0.97 7.42 12.77
N THR A 335 -0.34 7.58 12.84
CA THR A 335 -1.12 8.81 12.67
C THR A 335 -1.15 9.38 11.25
N TYR A 336 -1.15 10.71 11.10
CA TYR A 336 -1.36 11.41 9.82
C TYR A 336 -0.42 10.95 8.71
N ALA A 337 0.88 10.98 8.97
CA ALA A 337 1.88 10.45 8.07
C ALA A 337 2.21 8.99 8.40
N SER A 338 1.18 8.18 8.60
CA SER A 338 1.37 6.75 8.83
C SER A 338 1.85 6.09 7.56
N SER A 339 3.13 5.76 7.54
CA SER A 339 3.75 5.10 6.40
C SER A 339 3.04 3.78 6.10
N ASN A 340 2.83 3.50 4.83
CA ASN A 340 2.36 2.20 4.45
C ASN A 340 3.52 1.27 4.17
N GLY A 341 3.49 0.09 4.76
CA GLY A 341 4.51 -0.93 4.61
C GLY A 341 4.07 -2.10 3.75
N ARG A 342 5.04 -2.92 3.40
CA ARG A 342 4.79 -4.15 2.66
C ARG A 342 4.05 -5.16 3.54
N LEU A 343 2.96 -5.71 2.99
CA LEU A 343 2.21 -6.81 3.56
C LEU A 343 1.74 -7.72 2.42
N ASP A 344 2.30 -8.92 2.34
CA ASP A 344 1.98 -9.89 1.29
C ASP A 344 1.05 -11.01 1.82
N VAL A 345 0.62 -10.90 3.07
CA VAL A 345 -0.38 -11.75 3.70
C VAL A 345 -1.76 -11.34 3.18
N TRP A 346 -2.59 -12.31 2.93
CA TRP A 346 -3.93 -12.05 2.44
C TRP A 346 -4.95 -12.10 3.56
N TRP A 347 -5.30 -10.96 4.04
CA TRP A 347 -6.47 -10.80 4.90
C TRP A 347 -7.58 -10.11 4.10
N ASP A 348 -8.29 -10.88 3.31
CA ASP A 348 -9.34 -10.42 2.39
C ASP A 348 -10.61 -10.00 3.13
N ASN A 349 -10.53 -9.76 4.43
CA ASN A 349 -11.65 -9.53 5.32
C ASN A 349 -11.52 -8.21 6.08
N ARG A 350 -12.45 -7.97 6.98
CA ARG A 350 -12.60 -6.69 7.67
C ARG A 350 -11.59 -6.42 8.78
N SER A 351 -10.80 -7.41 9.18
CA SER A 351 -9.84 -7.31 10.26
C SER A 351 -8.42 -7.60 9.79
N ASP A 352 -7.46 -7.00 10.47
CA ASP A 352 -6.05 -7.19 10.17
C ASP A 352 -5.42 -8.39 10.90
N PHE A 353 -6.15 -9.06 11.81
CA PHE A 353 -5.70 -10.24 12.57
C PHE A 353 -4.28 -10.12 13.12
N ASN A 354 -3.94 -8.98 13.69
CA ASN A 354 -2.59 -8.57 14.04
C ASN A 354 -2.40 -8.30 15.55
N ALA A 355 -3.32 -8.76 16.39
CA ALA A 355 -3.18 -8.63 17.84
C ALA A 355 -2.06 -9.53 18.38
N ASN A 356 -1.49 -9.15 19.52
CA ASN A 356 -0.49 -9.98 20.18
C ASN A 356 -1.05 -11.37 20.53
N GLY A 357 -0.32 -12.40 20.17
CA GLY A 357 -0.67 -13.82 20.42
C GLY A 357 -1.70 -14.38 19.44
N GLU A 358 -2.27 -13.54 18.57
CA GLU A 358 -3.31 -13.95 17.63
C GLU A 358 -2.79 -14.94 16.58
N LYS A 359 -3.62 -15.92 16.31
CA LYS A 359 -3.44 -16.89 15.23
C LYS A 359 -4.67 -16.82 14.35
N ALA A 360 -4.46 -16.90 13.04
CA ALA A 360 -5.56 -16.93 12.09
C ALA A 360 -5.35 -17.99 11.02
N VAL A 361 -6.45 -18.55 10.53
CA VAL A 361 -6.48 -19.42 9.36
C VAL A 361 -7.50 -18.86 8.38
N TYR A 362 -7.04 -18.61 7.17
CA TYR A 362 -7.86 -18.19 6.04
C TYR A 362 -8.00 -19.35 5.04
N ALA A 363 -9.21 -19.55 4.52
CA ALA A 363 -9.48 -20.44 3.41
C ALA A 363 -10.40 -19.74 2.40
N GLY A 364 -10.02 -19.75 1.13
CA GLY A 364 -10.80 -19.12 0.06
C GLY A 364 -10.81 -19.94 -1.21
N VAL A 365 -11.84 -19.75 -2.02
CA VAL A 365 -11.99 -20.34 -3.34
C VAL A 365 -12.62 -19.33 -4.30
N MET A 366 -12.05 -19.24 -5.50
CA MET A 366 -12.62 -18.50 -6.63
C MET A 366 -12.85 -19.46 -7.79
N TYR A 367 -13.98 -19.33 -8.44
CA TYR A 367 -14.35 -20.05 -9.65
C TYR A 367 -14.42 -19.12 -10.84
N ASP A 368 -13.58 -19.36 -11.87
CA ASP A 368 -13.59 -18.62 -13.12
C ASP A 368 -14.78 -19.04 -13.99
N LEU A 369 -15.58 -18.06 -14.43
CA LEU A 369 -16.79 -18.29 -15.21
C LEU A 369 -16.55 -18.30 -16.73
N SER A 370 -15.29 -18.35 -17.18
CA SER A 370 -14.94 -18.33 -18.61
C SER A 370 -15.56 -19.47 -19.39
N ASN A 371 -15.75 -20.66 -18.78
CA ASN A 371 -16.42 -21.81 -19.39
C ASN A 371 -17.95 -21.67 -19.50
N TRP A 372 -18.52 -20.61 -18.89
CA TRP A 372 -19.93 -20.23 -19.05
C TRP A 372 -20.10 -19.07 -20.03
N ASN A 373 -19.11 -18.81 -20.89
CA ASN A 373 -19.05 -17.66 -21.81
C ASN A 373 -19.06 -16.30 -21.11
N LEU A 374 -18.53 -16.22 -19.89
CA LEU A 374 -18.39 -15.00 -19.09
C LEU A 374 -16.90 -14.75 -18.79
N PRO A 375 -16.06 -14.51 -19.81
CA PRO A 375 -14.63 -14.32 -19.61
C PRO A 375 -14.35 -13.07 -18.77
N GLY A 376 -13.42 -13.18 -17.80
CA GLY A 376 -13.08 -12.11 -16.87
C GLY A 376 -14.03 -11.98 -15.67
N MET A 377 -15.06 -12.84 -15.57
CA MET A 377 -15.90 -12.95 -14.39
C MET A 377 -15.50 -14.15 -13.54
N ALA A 378 -15.55 -13.97 -12.23
CA ALA A 378 -15.32 -15.02 -11.25
C ALA A 378 -16.26 -14.86 -10.07
N VAL A 379 -16.59 -15.95 -9.42
CA VAL A 379 -17.38 -15.99 -8.19
C VAL A 379 -16.65 -16.82 -7.14
N GLY A 380 -16.73 -16.41 -5.89
CA GLY A 380 -16.05 -17.15 -4.84
C GLY A 380 -16.50 -16.76 -3.45
N GLY A 381 -15.87 -17.39 -2.48
CA GLY A 381 -16.09 -17.12 -1.07
C GLY A 381 -14.85 -17.44 -0.27
N SER A 382 -14.75 -16.82 0.90
CA SER A 382 -13.66 -17.03 1.84
C SER A 382 -14.17 -17.05 3.27
N TYR A 383 -13.38 -17.64 4.14
CA TYR A 383 -13.63 -17.71 5.56
C TYR A 383 -12.34 -17.56 6.33
N VAL A 384 -12.38 -16.75 7.39
CA VAL A 384 -11.27 -16.62 8.33
C VAL A 384 -11.75 -16.98 9.74
N TYR A 385 -10.90 -17.69 10.45
CA TYR A 385 -11.06 -17.93 11.86
C TYR A 385 -9.80 -17.52 12.63
N ALA A 386 -9.95 -16.63 13.59
CA ALA A 386 -8.85 -16.15 14.42
C ALA A 386 -9.13 -16.44 15.90
N TRP A 387 -8.05 -16.67 16.68
CA TRP A 387 -8.13 -16.99 18.10
C TRP A 387 -6.86 -16.56 18.83
N ASP A 388 -6.88 -16.60 20.17
CA ASP A 388 -5.79 -16.27 21.09
C ASP A 388 -5.33 -14.80 21.06
N ALA A 389 -6.11 -13.89 20.45
CA ALA A 389 -5.84 -12.46 20.52
C ALA A 389 -5.84 -11.99 21.98
N LYS A 390 -4.77 -11.31 22.40
CA LYS A 390 -4.63 -10.72 23.72
C LYS A 390 -5.07 -9.25 23.69
N PRO A 391 -5.62 -8.74 24.82
CA PRO A 391 -5.95 -7.31 24.91
C PRO A 391 -4.74 -6.42 24.65
N SER A 392 -4.98 -5.29 24.01
CA SER A 392 -4.02 -4.21 23.86
C SER A 392 -4.46 -3.04 24.75
N THR A 393 -3.50 -2.25 25.23
CA THR A 393 -3.78 -0.98 25.92
C THR A 393 -4.26 0.10 24.96
N ASN A 394 -4.08 -0.11 23.65
CA ASN A 394 -4.59 0.78 22.62
C ASN A 394 -5.95 0.25 22.12
N PRO A 395 -7.08 0.99 22.33
CA PRO A 395 -8.41 0.53 21.93
C PRO A 395 -8.56 0.23 20.43
N ILE A 396 -7.77 0.90 19.57
CA ILE A 396 -7.79 0.64 18.12
C ILE A 396 -7.29 -0.78 17.79
N TYR A 397 -6.42 -1.33 18.63
CA TYR A 397 -5.79 -2.63 18.43
C TYR A 397 -6.24 -3.68 19.45
N ASP A 398 -7.20 -3.35 20.31
CA ASP A 398 -7.78 -4.32 21.23
C ASP A 398 -8.73 -5.24 20.47
N GLN A 399 -8.18 -6.30 19.94
CA GLN A 399 -8.90 -7.37 19.27
C GLN A 399 -9.03 -8.62 20.15
N SER A 400 -9.20 -8.42 21.47
CA SER A 400 -9.34 -9.50 22.43
C SER A 400 -10.57 -10.38 22.21
N GLN A 401 -11.50 -9.93 21.37
CA GLN A 401 -12.68 -10.69 20.96
C GLN A 401 -12.41 -11.45 19.66
N ARG A 402 -12.84 -12.71 19.61
CA ARG A 402 -12.73 -13.54 18.41
C ARG A 402 -13.60 -12.97 17.29
N LEU A 403 -13.01 -12.79 16.13
CA LEU A 403 -13.71 -12.44 14.91
C LEU A 403 -13.89 -13.70 14.07
N LYS A 404 -15.10 -13.88 13.53
CA LYS A 404 -15.42 -14.89 12.51
C LYS A 404 -15.95 -14.17 11.30
N GLU A 405 -15.23 -14.27 10.20
CA GLU A 405 -15.59 -13.62 8.93
C GLU A 405 -15.61 -14.62 7.78
#